data_e332131babeda22fefe4e254166810ad
#
_entry.id   e332131babeda22fefe4e254166810ad
#
_cell.length_a   1.000
_cell.length_b   1.000
_cell.length_c   1.000
_cell.angle_alpha   90.00
_cell.angle_beta   90.00
_cell.angle_gamma   90.00
#
_symmetry.space_group_name_H-M   'P 1'
#
loop_
_entity.id
_entity.type
_entity.pdbx_description
1 polymer ?
#
loop_
_entity_poly.entity_id
_entity_poly.type
_entity_poly.pdbx_seq_one_letter_code
_entity_poly.pdbx_strand_id
1 'polypeptide(L)'
;PCMLKVPGFGKLAMRVLPQGTGPSLETQLKGCAVLRTLAYAADGKTQCLSTFSVKGDPGYLKTAAFLSESALTLAWERSKYTPMAQRGGVLTPATAAPDALCARLAQYGGVTLGAQDVTGVADVTGVLRVHS
;
A
#
# COMPACT_ATOMS: atom_id res chain seq x y z
N PRO A 1 -3.43 14.70 17.58
CA PRO A 1 -4.19 13.60 18.20
C PRO A 1 -4.94 14.01 19.48
N CYS A 2 -4.69 15.19 20.09
CA CYS A 2 -5.35 15.60 21.34
C CYS A 2 -6.77 16.17 21.17
N MET A 3 -7.13 16.71 20.01
CA MET A 3 -8.43 17.36 19.80
C MET A 3 -9.65 16.39 19.83
N LEU A 4 -9.45 15.11 19.52
CA LEU A 4 -10.52 14.11 19.57
C LEU A 4 -11.00 13.76 21.00
N LYS A 5 -10.25 14.16 22.03
CA LYS A 5 -10.60 13.90 23.44
C LYS A 5 -11.50 14.98 24.08
N VAL A 6 -11.83 16.05 23.35
CA VAL A 6 -12.72 17.08 23.84
C VAL A 6 -14.16 16.62 23.72
N PRO A 7 -14.92 16.52 24.84
CA PRO A 7 -16.32 16.11 24.82
C PRO A 7 -17.13 17.05 23.89
N GLY A 8 -17.85 16.47 22.94
CA GLY A 8 -18.65 17.23 21.96
C GLY A 8 -17.92 17.59 20.66
N PHE A 9 -16.58 17.50 20.57
CA PHE A 9 -15.83 17.80 19.35
C PHE A 9 -16.24 16.87 18.19
N GLY A 10 -16.46 15.58 18.47
CA GLY A 10 -16.93 14.62 17.47
C GLY A 10 -18.28 15.00 16.88
N LYS A 11 -19.24 15.47 17.70
CA LYS A 11 -20.57 15.93 17.23
C LYS A 11 -20.47 17.20 16.40
N LEU A 12 -19.57 18.11 16.74
CA LEU A 12 -19.32 19.32 15.98
C LEU A 12 -18.63 19.02 14.65
N ALA A 13 -17.63 18.13 14.67
CA ALA A 13 -16.92 17.70 13.47
C ALA A 13 -17.88 17.00 12.47
N MET A 14 -18.80 16.16 12.96
CA MET A 14 -19.81 15.49 12.11
C MET A 14 -20.84 16.45 11.50
N ARG A 15 -21.06 17.64 12.08
CA ARG A 15 -21.90 18.69 11.50
C ARG A 15 -21.19 19.46 10.38
N VAL A 16 -19.88 19.62 10.51
CA VAL A 16 -19.05 20.35 9.52
C VAL A 16 -18.63 19.44 8.37
N LEU A 17 -18.43 18.15 8.66
CA LEU A 17 -18.06 17.13 7.68
C LEU A 17 -19.15 16.05 7.63
N PRO A 18 -20.26 16.29 6.90
CA PRO A 18 -21.32 15.32 6.78
C PRO A 18 -20.83 14.03 6.11
N GLN A 19 -21.54 12.93 6.36
CA GLN A 19 -21.25 11.65 5.72
C GLN A 19 -21.28 11.81 4.19
N GLY A 20 -20.30 11.20 3.52
CA GLY A 20 -20.13 11.32 2.07
C GLY A 20 -19.24 12.49 1.63
N THR A 21 -18.73 13.29 2.57
CA THR A 21 -17.73 14.30 2.25
C THR A 21 -16.38 13.64 2.01
N GLY A 22 -16.06 13.38 0.76
CA GLY A 22 -14.78 12.87 0.31
C GLY A 22 -14.13 13.83 -0.69
N PRO A 23 -12.89 13.57 -1.13
CA PRO A 23 -12.25 14.35 -2.17
C PRO A 23 -13.02 14.22 -3.48
N SER A 24 -13.11 15.32 -4.24
CA SER A 24 -13.72 15.30 -5.57
C SER A 24 -12.97 14.33 -6.50
N LEU A 25 -13.63 13.85 -7.55
CA LEU A 25 -12.98 12.96 -8.53
C LEU A 25 -11.71 13.59 -9.13
N GLU A 26 -11.74 14.87 -9.40
CA GLU A 26 -10.58 15.60 -9.90
C GLU A 26 -9.41 15.56 -8.90
N THR A 27 -9.69 15.76 -7.62
CA THR A 27 -8.68 15.65 -6.55
C THR A 27 -8.13 14.22 -6.45
N GLN A 28 -9.00 13.22 -6.54
CA GLN A 28 -8.61 11.81 -6.52
C GLN A 28 -7.71 11.45 -7.70
N LEU A 29 -8.00 11.95 -8.90
CA LEU A 29 -7.17 11.69 -10.10
C LEU A 29 -5.80 12.34 -10.04
N LYS A 30 -5.69 13.51 -9.39
CA LYS A 30 -4.42 14.24 -9.22
C LYS A 30 -3.58 13.72 -8.05
N GLY A 31 -4.16 12.90 -7.17
CA GLY A 31 -3.47 12.32 -6.04
C GLY A 31 -2.29 11.42 -6.45
N CYS A 32 -1.41 11.16 -5.52
CA CYS A 32 -0.36 10.15 -5.66
C CYS A 32 0.08 9.65 -4.29
N ALA A 33 0.70 8.48 -4.26
CA ALA A 33 1.36 7.98 -3.06
C ALA A 33 2.67 7.28 -3.42
N VAL A 34 3.68 7.51 -2.58
CA VAL A 34 4.95 6.79 -2.65
C VAL A 34 5.27 6.27 -1.26
N LEU A 35 5.41 4.95 -1.14
CA LEU A 35 5.87 4.29 0.07
C LEU A 35 7.25 3.71 -0.19
N ARG A 36 8.15 3.92 0.76
CA ARG A 36 9.46 3.30 0.77
C ARG A 36 9.65 2.56 2.07
N THR A 37 10.04 1.32 1.97
CA THR A 37 10.21 0.43 3.13
C THR A 37 11.62 -0.10 3.13
N LEU A 38 12.35 0.16 4.20
CA LEU A 38 13.65 -0.41 4.44
C LEU A 38 13.47 -1.65 5.32
N ALA A 39 13.84 -2.80 4.80
CA ALA A 39 13.81 -4.06 5.50
C ALA A 39 15.24 -4.47 5.91
N TYR A 40 15.37 -4.99 7.12
CA TYR A 40 16.61 -5.55 7.64
C TYR A 40 16.45 -7.06 7.80
N ALA A 41 17.42 -7.82 7.32
CA ALA A 41 17.45 -9.24 7.59
C ALA A 41 17.84 -9.52 9.05
N ALA A 42 17.60 -10.73 9.50
CA ALA A 42 17.93 -11.15 10.87
C ALA A 42 19.44 -11.11 11.20
N ASP A 43 20.28 -11.10 10.18
CA ASP A 43 21.75 -10.94 10.33
C ASP A 43 22.16 -9.50 10.71
N GLY A 44 21.23 -8.55 10.68
CA GLY A 44 21.42 -7.14 10.97
C GLY A 44 22.31 -6.38 9.94
N LYS A 45 22.73 -7.04 8.87
CA LYS A 45 23.63 -6.49 7.85
C LYS A 45 22.97 -6.34 6.49
N THR A 46 22.26 -7.35 6.06
CA THR A 46 21.55 -7.35 4.77
C THR A 46 20.35 -6.42 4.82
N GLN A 47 20.28 -5.51 3.87
CA GLN A 47 19.24 -4.49 3.80
C GLN A 47 18.60 -4.45 2.40
N CYS A 48 17.29 -4.34 2.36
CA CYS A 48 16.55 -4.20 1.12
C CYS A 48 15.62 -2.97 1.21
N LEU A 49 15.70 -2.11 0.22
CA LEU A 49 14.77 -1.00 0.04
C LEU A 49 13.72 -1.38 -0.99
N SER A 50 12.46 -1.43 -0.57
CA SER A 50 11.33 -1.57 -1.48
C SER A 50 10.65 -0.22 -1.71
N THR A 51 10.17 0.00 -2.93
CA THR A 51 9.42 1.18 -3.32
C THR A 51 8.10 0.74 -3.92
N PHE A 52 7.03 1.35 -3.44
CA PHE A 52 5.69 1.26 -4.00
C PHE A 52 5.25 2.67 -4.38
N SER A 53 4.86 2.89 -5.61
CA SER A 53 4.30 4.18 -6.02
C SER A 53 3.06 4.00 -6.88
N VAL A 54 2.12 4.93 -6.74
CA VAL A 54 0.88 4.93 -7.49
C VAL A 54 0.42 6.35 -7.79
N LYS A 55 -0.10 6.57 -8.99
CA LYS A 55 -0.78 7.81 -9.38
C LYS A 55 -2.27 7.64 -9.12
N GLY A 56 -2.93 8.67 -8.60
CA GLY A 56 -4.30 8.64 -8.13
C GLY A 56 -4.39 8.50 -6.61
N ASP A 57 -5.50 8.93 -6.04
CA ASP A 57 -5.73 8.91 -4.60
C ASP A 57 -5.71 7.48 -4.05
N PRO A 58 -4.83 7.18 -3.08
CA PRO A 58 -4.73 5.84 -2.50
C PRO A 58 -5.90 5.51 -1.57
N GLY A 59 -6.59 6.54 -1.04
CA GLY A 59 -7.63 6.36 -0.03
C GLY A 59 -8.96 5.86 -0.59
N TYR A 60 -9.31 6.24 -1.82
CA TYR A 60 -10.58 5.86 -2.45
C TYR A 60 -10.35 5.18 -3.80
N LEU A 61 -9.85 5.94 -4.80
CA LEU A 61 -9.75 5.46 -6.17
C LEU A 61 -8.87 4.21 -6.29
N LYS A 62 -7.68 4.24 -5.68
CA LYS A 62 -6.73 3.13 -5.77
C LYS A 62 -7.02 2.02 -4.78
N THR A 63 -7.64 2.31 -3.65
CA THR A 63 -8.13 1.26 -2.74
C THR A 63 -9.14 0.35 -3.44
N ALA A 64 -10.04 0.90 -4.24
CA ALA A 64 -10.97 0.09 -5.03
C ALA A 64 -10.23 -0.84 -6.00
N ALA A 65 -9.23 -0.32 -6.73
CA ALA A 65 -8.40 -1.12 -7.61
C ALA A 65 -7.62 -2.22 -6.86
N PHE A 66 -7.01 -1.87 -5.72
CA PHE A 66 -6.23 -2.84 -4.93
C PHE A 66 -7.12 -3.96 -4.38
N LEU A 67 -8.32 -3.63 -3.91
CA LEU A 67 -9.28 -4.62 -3.44
C LEU A 67 -9.72 -5.55 -4.58
N SER A 68 -10.04 -4.98 -5.74
CA SER A 68 -10.44 -5.75 -6.92
C SER A 68 -9.33 -6.69 -7.40
N GLU A 69 -8.09 -6.20 -7.53
CA GLU A 69 -6.97 -7.02 -7.97
C GLU A 69 -6.61 -8.10 -6.93
N SER A 70 -6.76 -7.81 -5.65
CA SER A 70 -6.59 -8.81 -4.59
C SER A 70 -7.65 -9.92 -4.71
N ALA A 71 -8.92 -9.56 -4.90
CA ALA A 71 -10.00 -10.52 -5.09
C ALA A 71 -9.81 -11.36 -6.35
N LEU A 72 -9.44 -10.74 -7.47
CA LEU A 72 -9.16 -11.43 -8.73
C LEU A 72 -7.93 -12.35 -8.63
N THR A 73 -6.90 -11.95 -7.90
CA THR A 73 -5.76 -12.81 -7.59
C THR A 73 -6.22 -14.07 -6.85
N LEU A 74 -7.07 -13.91 -5.84
CA LEU A 74 -7.61 -15.04 -5.09
C LEU A 74 -8.55 -15.92 -5.92
N ALA A 75 -9.26 -15.35 -6.88
CA ALA A 75 -10.18 -16.13 -7.71
C ALA A 75 -9.48 -16.92 -8.82
N TRP A 76 -8.48 -16.32 -9.47
CA TRP A 76 -7.93 -16.83 -10.74
C TRP A 76 -6.51 -17.37 -10.65
N GLU A 77 -5.72 -16.92 -9.65
CA GLU A 77 -4.29 -17.26 -9.57
C GLU A 77 -3.99 -18.35 -8.53
N ARG A 78 -4.93 -19.25 -8.30
CA ARG A 78 -4.83 -20.28 -7.25
C ARG A 78 -3.59 -21.18 -7.38
N SER A 79 -3.13 -21.42 -8.60
CA SER A 79 -1.90 -22.17 -8.85
C SER A 79 -0.63 -21.47 -8.36
N LYS A 80 -0.69 -20.16 -8.17
CA LYS A 80 0.42 -19.31 -7.69
C LYS A 80 0.36 -19.02 -6.19
N TYR A 81 -0.54 -19.67 -5.47
CA TYR A 81 -0.64 -19.54 -4.03
C TYR A 81 0.60 -20.09 -3.34
N THR A 82 1.02 -19.43 -2.28
CA THR A 82 2.05 -19.99 -1.39
C THR A 82 1.55 -21.29 -0.75
N PRO A 83 2.46 -22.18 -0.30
CA PRO A 83 2.07 -23.40 0.40
C PRO A 83 1.19 -23.15 1.63
N MET A 84 1.35 -21.99 2.27
CA MET A 84 0.50 -21.58 3.39
C MET A 84 -0.92 -21.27 2.91
N ALA A 85 -1.08 -20.53 1.83
CA ALA A 85 -2.38 -20.16 1.29
C ALA A 85 -3.15 -21.36 0.72
N GLN A 86 -2.45 -22.35 0.19
CA GLN A 86 -3.07 -23.60 -0.29
C GLN A 86 -3.77 -24.38 0.83
N ARG A 87 -3.28 -24.25 2.07
CA ARG A 87 -3.91 -24.86 3.25
C ARG A 87 -5.14 -24.08 3.75
N GLY A 88 -5.33 -22.85 3.25
CA GLY A 88 -6.39 -21.96 3.70
C GLY A 88 -6.04 -21.23 4.99
N GLY A 89 -6.95 -20.34 5.42
CA GLY A 89 -6.79 -19.55 6.64
C GLY A 89 -7.03 -18.06 6.42
N VAL A 90 -6.80 -17.27 7.47
CA VAL A 90 -6.82 -15.81 7.41
C VAL A 90 -5.40 -15.33 7.17
N LEU A 91 -5.14 -14.83 5.97
CA LEU A 91 -3.82 -14.43 5.51
C LEU A 91 -3.86 -13.00 4.96
N THR A 92 -2.71 -12.32 4.99
CA THR A 92 -2.56 -11.07 4.23
C THR A 92 -2.39 -11.40 2.73
N PRO A 93 -2.77 -10.49 1.82
CA PRO A 93 -2.53 -10.70 0.39
C PRO A 93 -1.07 -11.00 0.05
N ALA A 94 -0.14 -10.34 0.73
CA ALA A 94 1.30 -10.56 0.58
C ALA A 94 1.76 -11.97 1.03
N THR A 95 1.05 -12.58 1.98
CA THR A 95 1.35 -13.96 2.41
C THR A 95 0.69 -14.98 1.50
N ALA A 96 -0.43 -14.64 0.90
CA ALA A 96 -1.22 -15.59 0.11
C ALA A 96 -0.64 -15.82 -1.29
N ALA A 97 -0.37 -14.77 -2.06
CA ALA A 97 0.10 -14.87 -3.44
C ALA A 97 0.91 -13.62 -3.83
N PRO A 98 2.10 -13.40 -3.21
CA PRO A 98 2.85 -12.16 -3.36
C PRO A 98 3.18 -11.83 -4.81
N ASP A 99 3.76 -12.76 -5.55
CA ASP A 99 4.22 -12.52 -6.91
C ASP A 99 3.07 -12.29 -7.88
N ALA A 100 1.99 -13.07 -7.76
CA ALA A 100 0.81 -12.91 -8.58
C ALA A 100 0.13 -11.58 -8.33
N LEU A 101 -0.01 -11.17 -7.08
CA LEU A 101 -0.61 -9.89 -6.72
C LEU A 101 0.26 -8.72 -7.18
N CYS A 102 1.58 -8.77 -6.99
CA CYS A 102 2.50 -7.74 -7.48
C CYS A 102 2.39 -7.56 -8.99
N ALA A 103 2.38 -8.67 -9.75
CA ALA A 103 2.24 -8.64 -11.20
C ALA A 103 0.92 -7.99 -11.64
N ARG A 104 -0.20 -8.35 -11.00
CA ARG A 104 -1.52 -7.77 -11.30
C ARG A 104 -1.61 -6.30 -10.93
N LEU A 105 -1.10 -5.89 -9.77
CA LEU A 105 -1.08 -4.50 -9.35
C LEU A 105 -0.23 -3.63 -10.30
N ALA A 106 0.90 -4.14 -10.77
CA ALA A 106 1.72 -3.45 -11.76
C ALA A 106 0.99 -3.31 -13.11
N GLN A 107 0.31 -4.36 -13.55
CA GLN A 107 -0.35 -4.40 -14.86
C GLN A 107 -1.68 -3.63 -14.88
N TYR A 108 -2.50 -3.77 -13.85
CA TYR A 108 -3.89 -3.29 -13.83
C TYR A 108 -4.16 -2.25 -12.74
N GLY A 109 -3.43 -2.31 -11.62
CA GLY A 109 -3.60 -1.38 -10.50
C GLY A 109 -2.97 -0.01 -10.71
N GLY A 110 -2.11 0.12 -11.74
CA GLY A 110 -1.34 1.34 -12.02
C GLY A 110 -0.28 1.62 -10.96
N VAL A 111 0.30 0.55 -10.40
CA VAL A 111 1.34 0.57 -9.38
C VAL A 111 2.70 0.37 -10.02
N THR A 112 3.69 1.14 -9.59
CA THR A 112 5.09 0.86 -9.87
C THR A 112 5.74 0.27 -8.62
N LEU A 113 6.33 -0.89 -8.77
CA LEU A 113 7.02 -1.62 -7.70
C LEU A 113 8.51 -1.67 -8.00
N GLY A 114 9.33 -1.50 -6.97
CA GLY A 114 10.78 -1.66 -7.06
C GLY A 114 11.33 -2.27 -5.78
N ALA A 115 12.40 -3.03 -5.93
CA ALA A 115 13.19 -3.52 -4.81
C ALA A 115 14.67 -3.46 -5.19
N GLN A 116 15.49 -3.02 -4.25
CA GLN A 116 16.94 -2.95 -4.45
C GLN A 116 17.67 -3.35 -3.18
N ASP A 117 18.79 -4.04 -3.36
CA ASP A 117 19.72 -4.29 -2.26
C ASP A 117 20.46 -2.98 -1.95
N VAL A 118 20.43 -2.59 -0.68
CA VAL A 118 21.12 -1.42 -0.15
C VAL A 118 22.08 -1.80 0.97
N THR A 119 22.47 -3.05 1.00
CA THR A 119 23.43 -3.59 1.97
C THR A 119 24.76 -2.82 1.90
N GLY A 120 25.22 -2.33 3.05
CA GLY A 120 26.47 -1.57 3.14
C GLY A 120 26.37 -0.10 2.73
N VAL A 121 25.20 0.41 2.36
CA VAL A 121 24.98 1.84 2.12
C VAL A 121 24.95 2.57 3.47
N ALA A 122 25.97 3.42 3.72
CA ALA A 122 26.13 4.11 5.00
C ALA A 122 25.02 5.13 5.30
N ASP A 123 24.46 5.76 4.29
CA ASP A 123 23.36 6.71 4.42
C ASP A 123 22.20 6.35 3.49
N VAL A 124 21.27 5.55 4.00
CA VAL A 124 20.05 5.19 3.29
C VAL A 124 19.06 6.35 3.25
N THR A 125 19.22 7.38 4.10
CA THR A 125 18.30 8.52 4.15
C THR A 125 18.35 9.35 2.86
N GLY A 126 19.51 9.43 2.21
CA GLY A 126 19.67 10.04 0.88
C GLY A 126 18.88 9.30 -0.20
N VAL A 127 18.84 7.96 -0.12
CA VAL A 127 18.09 7.11 -1.05
C VAL A 127 16.57 7.20 -0.79
N LEU A 128 16.18 7.53 0.44
CA LEU A 128 14.78 7.71 0.83
C LEU A 128 14.19 9.06 0.39
N ARG A 129 15.02 10.06 0.05
CA ARG A 129 14.52 11.35 -0.42
C ARG A 129 13.89 11.21 -1.80
N VAL A 130 12.66 11.66 -1.91
CA VAL A 130 11.96 11.80 -3.20
C VAL A 130 12.57 12.98 -3.91
N HIS A 131 13.07 12.79 -5.11
CA HIS A 131 13.18 13.92 -6.02
C HIS A 131 11.75 14.32 -6.39
N SER A 132 11.30 15.43 -5.85
CA SER A 132 10.04 16.12 -6.14
C SER A 132 10.07 16.66 -7.57
#